data_b76fe2dbaa21590c1d7cc52dcb2b8c7f
#
_entry.id   b76fe2dbaa21590c1d7cc52dcb2b8c7f
#
_cell.length_a   1.000
_cell.length_b   1.000
_cell.length_c   1.000
_cell.angle_alpha   90.00
_cell.angle_beta   90.00
_cell.angle_gamma   90.00
#
_symmetry.space_group_name_H-M   'P 1'
#
loop_
_entity.id
_entity.type
_entity.pdbx_description
1 polymer ?
#
loop_
_entity_poly.entity_id
_entity_poly.type
_entity_poly.pdbx_seq_one_letter_code
_entity_poly.pdbx_strand_id
1 'polypeptide(L)'
;MRRRYDEVRGLGLPYLVAVLSGEVVGYGYCNLFGTRSAYRFSLEDSIYVKDGRHGKGVGRALLTQLIDQCAALGYRQMIAVIGDSGNAGSIGLHESLGFLRSGMLRSTGIKFGRWVDTVMMQRSLGSGDGTLPQQDPGTA
;
A
#
# COMPACT_ATOMS: atom_id res chain seq x y z
N MET A 1 10.74 -10.94 7.27
CA MET A 1 9.36 -11.13 6.82
C MET A 1 8.40 -11.47 7.95
N ARG A 2 8.69 -12.45 8.77
CA ARG A 2 7.82 -12.79 9.91
C ARG A 2 7.64 -11.64 10.90
N ARG A 3 8.71 -10.91 11.16
CA ARG A 3 8.67 -9.75 12.04
C ARG A 3 7.70 -8.68 11.53
N ARG A 4 7.72 -8.40 10.21
CA ARG A 4 6.81 -7.45 9.60
C ARG A 4 5.37 -7.94 9.66
N TYR A 5 5.16 -9.23 9.42
CA TYR A 5 3.84 -9.84 9.56
C TYR A 5 3.28 -9.64 10.96
N ASP A 6 4.09 -9.94 11.98
CA ASP A 6 3.66 -9.80 13.37
C ASP A 6 3.34 -8.34 13.72
N GLU A 7 4.15 -7.39 13.27
CA GLU A 7 3.91 -5.97 13.47
C GLU A 7 2.57 -5.54 12.86
N VAL A 8 2.35 -5.89 11.61
CA VAL A 8 1.14 -5.52 10.86
C VAL A 8 -0.10 -6.14 11.50
N ARG A 9 -0.06 -7.43 11.79
CA ARG A 9 -1.20 -8.13 12.39
C ARG A 9 -1.47 -7.66 13.82
N GLY A 10 -0.43 -7.28 14.54
CA GLY A 10 -0.58 -6.71 15.88
C GLY A 10 -1.32 -5.38 15.88
N LEU A 11 -1.30 -4.66 14.77
CA LEU A 11 -2.05 -3.42 14.60
C LEU A 11 -3.48 -3.67 14.08
N GLY A 12 -3.85 -4.93 13.83
CA GLY A 12 -5.14 -5.26 13.25
C GLY A 12 -5.25 -4.97 11.76
N LEU A 13 -4.12 -4.75 11.09
CA LEU A 13 -4.08 -4.43 9.67
C LEU A 13 -3.94 -5.68 8.81
N PRO A 14 -4.40 -5.63 7.55
CA PRO A 14 -4.33 -6.79 6.67
C PRO A 14 -2.91 -7.10 6.22
N TYR A 15 -2.62 -8.40 6.14
CA TYR A 15 -1.42 -8.93 5.51
C TYR A 15 -1.88 -10.13 4.66
N LEU A 16 -1.75 -10.01 3.35
CA LEU A 16 -2.33 -10.94 2.39
C LEU A 16 -1.24 -11.64 1.58
N VAL A 17 -1.50 -12.88 1.21
CA VAL A 17 -0.68 -13.61 0.25
C VAL A 17 -1.54 -14.01 -0.93
N ALA A 18 -0.95 -14.04 -2.12
CA ALA A 18 -1.58 -14.51 -3.34
C ALA A 18 -1.01 -15.88 -3.68
N VAL A 19 -1.89 -16.84 -3.93
CA VAL A 19 -1.50 -18.22 -4.25
C VAL A 19 -2.10 -18.59 -5.59
N LEU A 20 -1.26 -19.08 -6.52
CA LEU A 20 -1.68 -19.62 -7.81
C LEU A 20 -1.16 -21.05 -7.91
N SER A 21 -2.07 -22.00 -8.16
CA SER A 21 -1.71 -23.41 -8.32
C SER A 21 -0.82 -23.94 -7.18
N GLY A 22 -1.13 -23.56 -5.95
CA GLY A 22 -0.39 -23.99 -4.78
C GLY A 22 0.91 -23.25 -4.51
N GLU A 23 1.27 -22.27 -5.35
CA GLU A 23 2.50 -21.48 -5.20
C GLU A 23 2.17 -20.09 -4.70
N VAL A 24 2.91 -19.60 -3.71
CA VAL A 24 2.83 -18.20 -3.28
C VAL A 24 3.51 -17.33 -4.33
N VAL A 25 2.74 -16.47 -4.98
CA VAL A 25 3.21 -15.64 -6.10
C VAL A 25 3.28 -14.16 -5.76
N GLY A 26 2.85 -13.78 -4.56
CA GLY A 26 2.93 -12.40 -4.13
C GLY A 26 2.38 -12.23 -2.72
N TYR A 27 2.63 -11.05 -2.17
CA TYR A 27 2.05 -10.67 -0.89
C TYR A 27 1.89 -9.15 -0.84
N GLY A 28 1.00 -8.71 0.04
CA GLY A 28 0.75 -7.29 0.25
C GLY A 28 0.26 -7.04 1.66
N TYR A 29 0.59 -5.87 2.17
CA TYR A 29 0.15 -5.48 3.50
C TYR A 29 0.03 -3.96 3.59
N CYS A 30 -0.60 -3.49 4.66
CA CYS A 30 -0.63 -2.08 4.99
C CYS A 30 0.03 -1.87 6.35
N ASN A 31 0.64 -0.70 6.52
CA ASN A 31 1.18 -0.27 7.79
C ASN A 31 0.78 1.18 8.02
N LEU A 32 0.97 1.68 9.23
CA LEU A 32 0.66 3.06 9.54
C LEU A 32 1.57 4.00 8.75
N PHE A 33 1.01 5.10 8.27
CA PHE A 33 1.77 6.14 7.62
C PHE A 33 2.33 7.07 8.71
N GLY A 34 3.59 6.83 9.10
CA GLY A 34 4.21 7.58 10.18
C GLY A 34 3.75 7.12 11.56
N THR A 35 4.24 7.79 12.59
CA THR A 35 4.03 7.39 13.98
C THR A 35 3.21 8.39 14.78
N ARG A 36 2.87 9.54 14.21
CA ARG A 36 2.12 10.58 14.90
C ARG A 36 0.63 10.26 14.90
N SER A 37 -0.02 10.49 16.05
CA SER A 37 -1.45 10.20 16.19
C SER A 37 -2.32 11.02 15.22
N ALA A 38 -1.83 12.17 14.76
CA ALA A 38 -2.54 12.98 13.76
C ALA A 38 -2.74 12.22 12.45
N TYR A 39 -1.88 11.25 12.13
CA TYR A 39 -1.91 10.49 10.88
C TYR A 39 -2.51 9.09 11.05
N ARG A 40 -3.21 8.83 12.14
CA ARG A 40 -3.70 7.48 12.48
C ARG A 40 -4.75 6.94 11.51
N PHE A 41 -5.34 7.78 10.65
CA PHE A 41 -6.29 7.34 9.63
C PHE A 41 -5.66 7.14 8.27
N SER A 42 -4.35 7.27 8.17
CA SER A 42 -3.59 7.10 6.93
C SER A 42 -2.70 5.87 7.00
N LEU A 43 -2.69 5.12 5.91
CA LEU A 43 -1.91 3.88 5.79
C LEU A 43 -0.98 3.97 4.58
N GLU A 44 0.08 3.18 4.63
CA GLU A 44 0.97 2.96 3.49
C GLU A 44 0.80 1.51 3.05
N ASP A 45 0.60 1.28 1.75
CA ASP A 45 0.54 -0.07 1.20
C ASP A 45 1.90 -0.53 0.70
N SER A 46 2.09 -1.84 0.72
CA SER A 46 3.26 -2.51 0.16
C SER A 46 2.80 -3.72 -0.61
N ILE A 47 3.20 -3.82 -1.88
CA ILE A 47 2.81 -4.89 -2.78
C ILE A 47 4.08 -5.51 -3.38
N TYR A 48 4.19 -6.82 -3.30
CA TYR A 48 5.30 -7.57 -3.88
C TYR A 48 4.76 -8.71 -4.72
N VAL A 49 5.20 -8.79 -5.96
CA VAL A 49 4.83 -9.84 -6.89
C VAL A 49 6.09 -10.59 -7.28
N LYS A 50 6.04 -11.93 -7.23
CA LYS A 50 7.16 -12.77 -7.58
C LYS A 50 7.61 -12.53 -9.01
N ASP A 51 8.92 -12.55 -9.25
CA ASP A 51 9.48 -12.45 -10.59
C ASP A 51 8.88 -13.52 -11.49
N GLY A 52 8.54 -13.13 -12.73
CA GLY A 52 7.88 -14.01 -13.67
C GLY A 52 6.37 -14.12 -13.50
N ARG A 53 5.81 -13.53 -12.45
CA ARG A 53 4.35 -13.54 -12.19
C ARG A 53 3.71 -12.17 -12.42
N HIS A 54 4.46 -11.20 -12.88
CA HIS A 54 3.92 -9.89 -13.24
C HIS A 54 2.99 -10.00 -14.45
N GLY A 55 2.00 -9.12 -14.52
CA GLY A 55 1.05 -9.12 -15.62
C GLY A 55 -0.05 -10.18 -15.51
N LYS A 56 -0.12 -10.90 -14.39
CA LYS A 56 -1.13 -11.94 -14.14
C LYS A 56 -2.26 -11.49 -13.23
N GLY A 57 -2.35 -10.20 -12.93
CA GLY A 57 -3.38 -9.66 -12.04
C GLY A 57 -3.13 -9.87 -10.56
N VAL A 58 -1.96 -10.37 -10.15
CA VAL A 58 -1.63 -10.65 -8.76
C VAL A 58 -1.60 -9.36 -7.93
N GLY A 59 -0.88 -8.36 -8.40
CA GLY A 59 -0.79 -7.07 -7.70
C GLY A 59 -2.15 -6.40 -7.60
N ARG A 60 -2.93 -6.44 -8.68
CA ARG A 60 -4.27 -5.85 -8.69
C ARG A 60 -5.20 -6.53 -7.68
N ALA A 61 -5.16 -7.85 -7.60
CA ALA A 61 -5.98 -8.59 -6.64
C ALA A 61 -5.59 -8.25 -5.20
N LEU A 62 -4.30 -8.21 -4.91
CA LEU A 62 -3.80 -7.87 -3.59
C LEU A 62 -4.19 -6.44 -3.20
N LEU A 63 -3.91 -5.47 -4.06
CA LEU A 63 -4.18 -4.06 -3.74
C LEU A 63 -5.66 -3.79 -3.61
N THR A 64 -6.50 -4.39 -4.45
CA THR A 64 -7.96 -4.26 -4.34
C THR A 64 -8.45 -4.73 -2.98
N GLN A 65 -7.97 -5.88 -2.51
CA GLN A 65 -8.35 -6.40 -1.21
C GLN A 65 -7.86 -5.51 -0.05
N LEU A 66 -6.64 -4.98 -0.16
CA LEU A 66 -6.13 -4.07 0.86
C LEU A 66 -6.98 -2.80 0.94
N ILE A 67 -7.35 -2.24 -0.20
CA ILE A 67 -8.21 -1.05 -0.26
C ILE A 67 -9.55 -1.33 0.43
N ASP A 68 -10.20 -2.43 0.06
CA ASP A 68 -11.52 -2.77 0.58
C ASP A 68 -11.48 -3.04 2.09
N GLN A 69 -10.50 -3.83 2.53
CA GLN A 69 -10.39 -4.18 3.95
C GLN A 69 -10.04 -2.97 4.81
N CYS A 70 -9.15 -2.11 4.35
CA CYS A 70 -8.76 -0.92 5.11
C CYS A 70 -9.88 0.12 5.15
N ALA A 71 -10.64 0.27 4.07
CA ALA A 71 -11.82 1.12 4.07
C ALA A 71 -12.87 0.63 5.09
N ALA A 72 -13.09 -0.69 5.13
CA ALA A 72 -14.03 -1.29 6.08
C ALA A 72 -13.59 -1.11 7.54
N LEU A 73 -12.28 -1.04 7.79
CA LEU A 73 -11.75 -0.80 9.13
C LEU A 73 -11.84 0.68 9.56
N GLY A 74 -12.23 1.58 8.67
CA GLY A 74 -12.42 2.99 8.99
C GLY A 74 -11.25 3.89 8.66
N TYR A 75 -10.22 3.37 7.97
CA TYR A 75 -9.12 4.21 7.50
C TYR A 75 -9.60 5.09 6.35
N ARG A 76 -8.95 6.24 6.15
CA ARG A 76 -9.43 7.28 5.24
C ARG A 76 -8.49 7.59 4.10
N GLN A 77 -7.20 7.28 4.21
CA GLN A 77 -6.22 7.54 3.15
C GLN A 77 -5.26 6.36 3.03
N MET A 78 -4.90 6.04 1.79
CA MET A 78 -3.86 5.07 1.51
C MET A 78 -2.80 5.72 0.63
N ILE A 79 -1.54 5.58 1.05
CA ILE A 79 -0.40 6.21 0.39
C ILE A 79 0.51 5.11 -0.12
N ALA A 80 0.97 5.27 -1.36
CA ALA A 80 1.97 4.40 -1.96
C ALA A 80 3.28 5.18 -2.05
N VAL A 81 4.34 4.62 -1.49
CA VAL A 81 5.69 5.17 -1.58
C VAL A 81 6.46 4.27 -2.53
N ILE A 82 6.63 4.72 -3.77
CA ILE A 82 7.25 3.93 -4.83
C ILE A 82 8.69 4.40 -4.98
N GLY A 83 9.63 3.56 -4.55
CA GLY A 83 11.03 3.90 -4.38
C GLY A 83 11.84 4.06 -5.66
N ASP A 84 11.21 3.96 -6.83
CA ASP A 84 11.85 4.17 -8.12
C ASP A 84 10.83 4.76 -9.08
N SER A 85 11.06 6.01 -9.50
CA SER A 85 10.16 6.69 -10.44
C SER A 85 10.11 6.00 -11.82
N GLY A 86 11.07 5.12 -12.10
CA GLY A 86 11.07 4.31 -13.31
C GLY A 86 10.24 3.04 -13.19
N ASN A 87 9.64 2.76 -12.04
CA ASN A 87 8.81 1.57 -11.82
C ASN A 87 7.42 1.78 -12.40
N ALA A 88 7.32 1.68 -13.72
CA ALA A 88 6.07 1.91 -14.43
C ALA A 88 4.98 0.90 -14.05
N GLY A 89 5.37 -0.32 -13.70
CA GLY A 89 4.41 -1.36 -13.30
C GLY A 89 3.67 -1.00 -12.02
N SER A 90 4.41 -0.59 -10.99
CA SER A 90 3.82 -0.20 -9.71
C SER A 90 3.01 1.09 -9.84
N ILE A 91 3.54 2.08 -10.56
CA ILE A 91 2.83 3.33 -10.79
C ILE A 91 1.52 3.08 -11.55
N GLY A 92 1.57 2.30 -12.63
CA GLY A 92 0.38 1.98 -13.41
C GLY A 92 -0.65 1.18 -12.63
N LEU A 93 -0.20 0.24 -11.80
CA LEU A 93 -1.09 -0.52 -10.91
C LEU A 93 -1.87 0.42 -10.00
N HIS A 94 -1.17 1.30 -9.31
CA HIS A 94 -1.81 2.23 -8.36
C HIS A 94 -2.73 3.21 -9.08
N GLU A 95 -2.29 3.76 -10.22
CA GLU A 95 -3.16 4.64 -11.03
C GLU A 95 -4.45 3.93 -11.46
N SER A 96 -4.35 2.66 -11.87
CA SER A 96 -5.51 1.89 -12.31
C SER A 96 -6.54 1.67 -11.21
N LEU A 97 -6.14 1.78 -9.95
CA LEU A 97 -7.00 1.60 -8.79
C LEU A 97 -7.31 2.92 -8.08
N GLY A 98 -7.15 4.03 -8.78
CA GLY A 98 -7.63 5.33 -8.30
C GLY A 98 -6.63 6.14 -7.49
N PHE A 99 -5.38 5.71 -7.42
CA PHE A 99 -4.34 6.53 -6.79
C PHE A 99 -3.93 7.66 -7.73
N LEU A 100 -3.71 8.83 -7.17
CA LEU A 100 -3.22 10.01 -7.90
C LEU A 100 -1.80 10.31 -7.42
N ARG A 101 -0.98 10.82 -8.31
CA ARG A 101 0.36 11.27 -7.92
C ARG A 101 0.24 12.49 -7.03
N SER A 102 0.85 12.41 -5.85
CA SER A 102 0.80 13.51 -4.87
C SER A 102 2.14 14.21 -4.71
N GLY A 103 3.22 13.60 -5.18
CA GLY A 103 4.53 14.24 -5.12
C GLY A 103 5.66 13.32 -5.53
N MET A 104 6.87 13.88 -5.57
CA MET A 104 8.08 13.14 -5.86
C MET A 104 9.22 13.68 -5.01
N LEU A 105 9.98 12.77 -4.42
CA LEU A 105 11.21 13.09 -3.69
C LEU A 105 12.38 12.70 -4.56
N ARG A 106 13.28 13.65 -4.81
CA ARG A 106 14.40 13.45 -5.74
C ARG A 106 15.57 12.82 -5.03
N SER A 107 16.21 11.83 -5.69
CA SER A 107 17.47 11.24 -5.25
C SER A 107 17.43 10.76 -3.79
N THR A 108 16.34 10.14 -3.41
CA THR A 108 16.14 9.65 -2.04
C THR A 108 16.63 8.22 -1.84
N GLY A 109 16.84 7.47 -2.92
CA GLY A 109 17.33 6.11 -2.84
C GLY A 109 18.52 5.87 -3.77
N ILE A 110 19.21 4.77 -3.54
CA ILE A 110 20.27 4.28 -4.43
C ILE A 110 19.89 2.88 -4.85
N LYS A 111 19.89 2.63 -6.16
CA LYS A 111 19.53 1.34 -6.72
C LYS A 111 20.43 1.06 -7.92
N PHE A 112 21.11 -0.08 -7.89
CA PHE A 112 22.03 -0.48 -8.96
C PHE A 112 23.08 0.60 -9.27
N GLY A 113 23.65 1.20 -8.22
CA GLY A 113 24.73 2.19 -8.35
C GLY A 113 24.29 3.56 -8.86
N ARG A 114 22.99 3.86 -8.86
CA ARG A 114 22.50 5.18 -9.29
C ARG A 114 21.45 5.71 -8.32
N TRP A 115 21.31 7.01 -8.29
CA TRP A 115 20.24 7.65 -7.52
C TRP A 115 18.90 7.39 -8.18
N VAL A 116 17.89 7.15 -7.37
CA VAL A 116 16.51 7.00 -7.83
C VAL A 116 15.60 7.93 -7.04
N ASP A 117 14.51 8.35 -7.70
CA ASP A 117 13.53 9.23 -7.10
C ASP A 117 12.39 8.39 -6.51
N THR A 118 11.74 8.92 -5.47
CA THR A 118 10.59 8.30 -4.85
C THR A 118 9.32 9.01 -5.29
N VAL A 119 8.38 8.25 -5.84
CA VAL A 119 7.06 8.76 -6.24
C VAL A 119 6.08 8.48 -5.12
N MET A 120 5.34 9.52 -4.73
CA MET A 120 4.27 9.42 -3.75
C MET A 120 2.93 9.41 -4.47
N MET A 121 2.08 8.45 -4.15
CA MET A 121 0.73 8.36 -4.70
C MET A 121 -0.26 8.21 -3.55
N GLN A 122 -1.49 8.64 -3.77
CA GLN A 122 -2.49 8.69 -2.70
C GLN A 122 -3.88 8.40 -3.23
N ARG A 123 -4.65 7.69 -2.42
CA ARG A 123 -6.04 7.37 -2.69
C ARG A 123 -6.87 7.52 -1.42
N SER A 124 -8.03 8.13 -1.54
CA SER A 124 -9.01 8.15 -0.45
C SER A 124 -9.63 6.78 -0.25
N LEU A 125 -9.98 6.48 0.99
CA LEU A 125 -10.70 5.26 1.39
C LEU A 125 -12.02 5.68 2.01
N GLY A 126 -13.10 4.96 1.70
CA GLY A 126 -14.40 5.26 2.23
C GLY A 126 -14.81 6.71 1.97
N SER A 127 -15.19 7.43 3.03
CA SER A 127 -15.58 8.84 2.91
C SER A 127 -14.40 9.81 2.73
N GLY A 128 -13.16 9.29 2.76
CA GLY A 128 -11.97 10.11 2.60
C GLY A 128 -11.92 11.25 3.61
N ASP A 129 -11.74 12.46 3.10
CA ASP A 129 -11.75 13.67 3.91
C ASP A 129 -13.09 14.41 3.85
N GLY A 130 -14.13 13.80 3.28
CA GLY A 130 -15.46 14.38 3.19
C GLY A 130 -16.16 14.54 4.53
N THR A 131 -15.78 13.73 5.53
CA THR A 131 -16.29 13.82 6.90
C THR A 131 -15.15 13.55 7.86
N LEU A 132 -15.27 14.03 9.09
CA LEU A 132 -14.36 13.64 10.17
C LEU A 132 -14.77 12.30 10.74
N PRO A 133 -13.81 11.41 11.04
CA PRO A 133 -14.13 10.14 11.68
C PRO A 133 -14.69 10.36 13.09
N GLN A 134 -15.65 9.53 13.48
CA GLN A 134 -16.25 9.61 14.81
C GLN A 134 -15.64 8.60 15.79
N GLN A 135 -14.92 7.61 15.27
CA GLN A 135 -14.25 6.59 16.06
C GLN A 135 -12.87 6.36 15.51
N ASP A 136 -11.97 5.86 16.34
CA ASP A 136 -10.63 5.46 15.89
C ASP A 136 -10.73 4.26 14.93
N PRO A 137 -9.76 4.13 13.98
CA PRO A 137 -9.79 3.03 13.02
C PRO A 137 -9.71 1.69 13.74
N GLY A 138 -10.41 0.68 13.19
CA GLY A 138 -10.39 -0.67 13.73
C GLY A 138 -11.29 -0.89 14.92
N THR A 139 -11.99 0.14 15.42
CA THR A 139 -12.97 -0.01 16.49
C THR A 139 -14.35 -0.26 15.88
N ALA A 140 -15.05 -1.23 16.41
CA ALA A 140 -16.40 -1.56 15.97
C ALA A 140 -17.42 -0.59 16.54
#